data_7cff4bcd4c7de68e7448146995de69fe
#
_entry.id   7cff4bcd4c7de68e7448146995de69fe
#
_cell.length_a   1.000
_cell.length_b   1.000
_cell.length_c   1.000
_cell.angle_alpha   90.00
_cell.angle_beta   90.00
_cell.angle_gamma   90.00
#
_symmetry.space_group_name_H-M   'P 1'
#
loop_
_entity.id
_entity.type
_entity.pdbx_description
1 polymer ?
#
loop_
_entity_poly.entity_id
_entity_poly.type
_entity_poly.pdbx_seq_one_letter_code
_entity_poly.pdbx_strand_id
1 'polypeptide(L)'
;MQENAYFCTVIHYYITKRKDVTAPEYKQLKAFARVDGALLAVLMIACFACYIAGLTSPLYGFLSIVAIVMMPFFAGIRLKRFRDTGLEGSISFMRGWAYICLMFFYGGLIFALAQYAYMAYMDKGYLVMTITNILALPENAEVIKQLGMADQVSESIHMLQAMRPIDFALNMLTTIIMGGIMLGLPIAAIMRRTRPLS
;
A
#
# COMPACT_ATOMS: atom_id res chain seq x y z
N MET A 1 35.69 -0.06 41.58
CA MET A 1 34.51 -0.97 41.70
C MET A 1 33.16 -0.24 41.52
N GLN A 2 33.07 1.07 41.72
CA GLN A 2 31.82 1.85 41.56
C GLN A 2 31.42 2.19 40.11
N GLU A 3 32.38 2.34 39.21
CA GLU A 3 32.06 2.69 37.79
C GLU A 3 31.31 1.60 37.04
N ASN A 4 31.58 0.32 37.31
CA ASN A 4 30.89 -0.79 36.67
C ASN A 4 29.39 -0.90 37.05
N ALA A 5 29.05 -0.49 38.29
CA ALA A 5 27.66 -0.49 38.74
C ALA A 5 26.84 0.62 38.07
N TYR A 6 27.43 1.79 37.83
CA TYR A 6 26.80 2.90 37.12
C TYR A 6 26.54 2.55 35.64
N PHE A 7 27.51 1.92 34.99
CA PHE A 7 27.41 1.50 33.61
C PHE A 7 26.33 0.40 33.41
N CYS A 8 26.27 -0.58 34.34
CA CYS A 8 25.19 -1.58 34.34
C CYS A 8 23.82 -0.97 34.58
N THR A 9 23.70 0.00 35.50
CA THR A 9 22.43 0.68 35.80
C THR A 9 21.97 1.53 34.60
N VAL A 10 22.89 2.24 33.96
CA VAL A 10 22.60 3.03 32.76
C VAL A 10 22.22 2.14 31.59
N ILE A 11 22.94 1.04 31.34
CA ILE A 11 22.59 0.07 30.30
C ILE A 11 21.24 -0.60 30.59
N HIS A 12 21.01 -1.02 31.84
CA HIS A 12 19.72 -1.58 32.26
C HIS A 12 18.59 -0.56 32.12
N TYR A 13 18.81 0.71 32.41
CA TYR A 13 17.87 1.80 32.21
C TYR A 13 17.59 2.02 30.71
N TYR A 14 18.62 2.02 29.85
CA TYR A 14 18.44 2.16 28.38
C TYR A 14 17.81 0.93 27.75
N ILE A 15 18.09 -0.29 28.23
CA ILE A 15 17.47 -1.53 27.78
C ILE A 15 16.00 -1.59 28.22
N THR A 16 15.71 -1.21 29.47
CA THR A 16 14.33 -1.19 30.02
C THR A 16 13.51 -0.02 29.45
N LYS A 17 14.16 1.05 28.96
CA LYS A 17 13.51 2.19 28.32
C LYS A 17 13.21 1.98 26.84
N ARG A 18 13.74 0.92 26.19
CA ARG A 18 13.09 0.38 25.00
C ARG A 18 11.77 -0.20 25.46
N LYS A 19 10.70 0.59 25.39
CA LYS A 19 9.35 0.06 25.47
C LYS A 19 9.17 -0.89 24.29
N ASP A 20 9.57 -2.14 24.51
CA ASP A 20 9.16 -3.23 23.64
C ASP A 20 7.64 -3.16 23.56
N VAL A 21 7.11 -3.22 22.34
CA VAL A 21 5.67 -3.21 22.11
C VAL A 21 5.08 -4.36 22.93
N THR A 22 4.34 -4.02 23.99
CA THR A 22 3.76 -5.05 24.85
C THR A 22 2.76 -5.90 24.07
N ALA A 23 2.59 -7.16 24.44
CA ALA A 23 1.68 -8.08 23.75
C ALA A 23 0.24 -7.51 23.56
N PRO A 24 -0.36 -6.79 24.55
CA PRO A 24 -1.66 -6.13 24.36
C PRO A 24 -1.60 -4.98 23.35
N GLU A 25 -0.54 -4.18 23.33
CA GLU A 25 -0.38 -3.08 22.36
C GLU A 25 -0.25 -3.59 20.92
N TYR A 26 0.42 -4.72 20.72
CA TYR A 26 0.51 -5.37 19.42
C TYR A 26 -0.84 -5.95 18.94
N LYS A 27 -1.62 -6.53 19.85
CA LYS A 27 -2.99 -6.98 19.54
C LYS A 27 -3.87 -5.80 19.11
N GLN A 28 -3.79 -4.69 19.81
CA GLN A 28 -4.53 -3.46 19.48
C GLN A 28 -4.11 -2.92 18.10
N LEU A 29 -2.81 -2.80 17.83
CA LEU A 29 -2.29 -2.34 16.55
C LEU A 29 -2.81 -3.20 15.39
N LYS A 30 -2.77 -4.53 15.54
CA LYS A 30 -3.31 -5.46 14.53
C LYS A 30 -4.82 -5.30 14.33
N ALA A 31 -5.58 -5.09 15.41
CA ALA A 31 -7.03 -4.94 15.34
C ALA A 31 -7.41 -3.68 14.52
N PHE A 32 -6.78 -2.54 14.82
CA PHE A 32 -6.99 -1.31 14.06
C PHE A 32 -6.51 -1.45 12.61
N ALA A 33 -5.31 -2.01 12.38
CA ALA A 33 -4.77 -2.18 11.04
C ALA A 33 -5.65 -3.09 10.15
N ARG A 34 -6.34 -4.10 10.72
CA ARG A 34 -7.27 -4.94 9.97
C ARG A 34 -8.51 -4.17 9.49
N VAL A 35 -9.14 -3.42 10.40
CA VAL A 35 -10.33 -2.63 10.05
C VAL A 35 -9.98 -1.55 9.04
N ASP A 36 -8.88 -0.83 9.26
CA ASP A 36 -8.43 0.24 8.37
C ASP A 36 -7.91 -0.30 7.04
N GLY A 37 -7.32 -1.50 7.03
CA GLY A 37 -6.95 -2.24 5.83
C GLY A 37 -8.16 -2.66 5.01
N ALA A 38 -9.24 -3.12 5.65
CA ALA A 38 -10.48 -3.44 4.95
C ALA A 38 -11.10 -2.18 4.29
N LEU A 39 -11.08 -1.04 4.97
CA LEU A 39 -11.52 0.23 4.38
C LEU A 39 -10.62 0.68 3.21
N LEU A 40 -9.30 0.50 3.34
CA LEU A 40 -8.36 0.75 2.27
C LEU A 40 -8.63 -0.16 1.06
N ALA A 41 -8.97 -1.44 1.30
CA ALA A 41 -9.33 -2.38 0.24
C ALA A 41 -10.56 -1.90 -0.56
N VAL A 42 -11.59 -1.38 0.13
CA VAL A 42 -12.75 -0.80 -0.57
C VAL A 42 -12.35 0.35 -1.48
N LEU A 43 -11.46 1.23 -1.01
CA LEU A 43 -10.94 2.32 -1.83
C LEU A 43 -10.13 1.79 -3.03
N MET A 44 -9.30 0.76 -2.82
CA MET A 44 -8.51 0.12 -3.89
C MET A 44 -9.43 -0.56 -4.92
N ILE A 45 -10.48 -1.25 -4.48
CA ILE A 45 -11.47 -1.90 -5.38
C ILE A 45 -12.20 -0.84 -6.19
N ALA A 46 -12.65 0.25 -5.58
CA ALA A 46 -13.29 1.36 -6.29
C ALA A 46 -12.33 2.00 -7.30
N CYS A 47 -11.07 2.21 -6.92
CA CYS A 47 -10.03 2.70 -7.81
C CYS A 47 -9.81 1.77 -9.01
N PHE A 48 -9.75 0.46 -8.79
CA PHE A 48 -9.61 -0.54 -9.84
C PHE A 48 -10.82 -0.57 -10.78
N ALA A 49 -12.04 -0.48 -10.25
CA ALA A 49 -13.25 -0.36 -11.07
C ALA A 49 -13.22 0.91 -11.93
N CYS A 50 -12.80 2.04 -11.37
CA CYS A 50 -12.60 3.28 -12.12
C CYS A 50 -11.51 3.13 -13.19
N TYR A 51 -10.43 2.41 -12.90
CA TYR A 51 -9.36 2.13 -13.87
C TYR A 51 -9.89 1.33 -15.07
N ILE A 52 -10.63 0.24 -14.83
CA ILE A 52 -11.23 -0.57 -15.90
C ILE A 52 -12.21 0.27 -16.74
N ALA A 53 -13.10 1.03 -16.10
CA ALA A 53 -14.00 1.93 -16.80
C ALA A 53 -13.26 3.06 -17.56
N GLY A 54 -12.12 3.47 -17.04
CA GLY A 54 -11.23 4.48 -17.61
C GLY A 54 -10.57 4.09 -18.92
N LEU A 55 -10.48 2.78 -19.22
CA LEU A 55 -9.98 2.30 -20.50
C LEU A 55 -10.88 2.73 -21.69
N THR A 56 -12.17 2.99 -21.42
CA THR A 56 -13.12 3.45 -22.43
C THR A 56 -13.58 4.89 -22.24
N SER A 57 -13.41 5.47 -21.03
CA SER A 57 -13.89 6.81 -20.72
C SER A 57 -12.84 7.59 -19.95
N PRO A 58 -12.34 8.73 -20.49
CA PRO A 58 -11.29 9.53 -19.84
C PRO A 58 -11.66 10.03 -18.45
N LEU A 59 -12.96 10.28 -18.18
CA LEU A 59 -13.44 10.72 -16.88
C LEU A 59 -13.10 9.72 -15.75
N TYR A 60 -13.39 8.43 -15.99
CA TYR A 60 -13.09 7.37 -15.02
C TYR A 60 -11.58 7.13 -14.88
N GLY A 61 -10.83 7.29 -15.97
CA GLY A 61 -9.36 7.28 -15.93
C GLY A 61 -8.81 8.36 -15.00
N PHE A 62 -9.33 9.59 -15.12
CA PHE A 62 -8.97 10.69 -14.21
C PHE A 62 -9.33 10.39 -12.75
N LEU A 63 -10.55 9.87 -12.51
CA LEU A 63 -11.00 9.48 -11.17
C LEU A 63 -10.09 8.41 -10.55
N SER A 64 -9.60 7.45 -11.34
CA SER A 64 -8.68 6.41 -10.84
C SER A 64 -7.34 7.03 -10.39
N ILE A 65 -6.80 7.99 -11.12
CA ILE A 65 -5.58 8.70 -10.74
C ILE A 65 -5.78 9.47 -9.43
N VAL A 66 -6.90 10.20 -9.30
CA VAL A 66 -7.24 10.90 -8.07
C VAL A 66 -7.35 9.92 -6.89
N ALA A 67 -7.98 8.77 -7.08
CA ALA A 67 -8.10 7.74 -6.04
C ALA A 67 -6.74 7.19 -5.61
N ILE A 68 -5.80 6.95 -6.55
CA ILE A 68 -4.43 6.52 -6.22
C ILE A 68 -3.72 7.58 -5.37
N VAL A 69 -3.80 8.85 -5.77
CA VAL A 69 -3.17 9.97 -5.04
C VAL A 69 -3.77 10.13 -3.65
N MET A 70 -5.06 9.81 -3.47
CA MET A 70 -5.72 9.88 -2.16
C MET A 70 -5.30 8.76 -1.19
N MET A 71 -4.74 7.64 -1.65
CA MET A 71 -4.37 6.50 -0.79
C MET A 71 -3.36 6.87 0.32
N PRO A 72 -2.24 7.57 0.06
CA PRO A 72 -1.32 7.97 1.12
C PRO A 72 -1.94 8.95 2.12
N PHE A 73 -2.82 9.85 1.68
CA PHE A 73 -3.56 10.74 2.58
C PHE A 73 -4.53 9.97 3.47
N PHE A 74 -5.25 9.01 2.88
CA PHE A 74 -6.12 8.11 3.64
C PHE A 74 -5.31 7.36 4.71
N ALA A 75 -4.16 6.78 4.35
CA ALA A 75 -3.27 6.10 5.29
C ALA A 75 -2.81 7.01 6.43
N GLY A 76 -2.43 8.25 6.12
CA GLY A 76 -2.05 9.27 7.11
C GLY A 76 -3.19 9.62 8.08
N ILE A 77 -4.40 9.83 7.56
CA ILE A 77 -5.60 10.12 8.37
C ILE A 77 -5.92 8.95 9.31
N ARG A 78 -5.84 7.70 8.82
CA ARG A 78 -6.10 6.51 9.64
C ARG A 78 -5.03 6.32 10.71
N LEU A 79 -3.75 6.54 10.38
CA LEU A 79 -2.67 6.51 11.36
C LEU A 79 -2.84 7.60 12.42
N LYS A 80 -3.22 8.82 12.03
CA LYS A 80 -3.54 9.90 12.98
C LYS A 80 -4.66 9.47 13.92
N ARG A 81 -5.75 8.92 13.40
CA ARG A 81 -6.86 8.42 14.21
C ARG A 81 -6.40 7.34 15.18
N PHE A 82 -5.63 6.35 14.72
CA PHE A 82 -5.07 5.31 15.60
C PHE A 82 -4.20 5.89 16.71
N ARG A 83 -3.33 6.88 16.39
CA ARG A 83 -2.51 7.58 17.38
C ARG A 83 -3.38 8.28 18.43
N ASP A 84 -4.40 9.04 17.99
CA ASP A 84 -5.15 9.93 18.86
C ASP A 84 -6.18 9.16 19.70
N THR A 85 -6.82 8.09 19.15
CA THR A 85 -7.85 7.30 19.87
C THR A 85 -7.30 6.04 20.52
N GLY A 86 -6.26 5.45 19.99
CA GLY A 86 -5.71 4.18 20.48
C GLY A 86 -4.47 4.31 21.35
N LEU A 87 -3.73 5.43 21.25
CA LEU A 87 -2.43 5.61 21.88
C LEU A 87 -2.28 6.96 22.62
N GLU A 88 -3.39 7.54 23.07
CA GLU A 88 -3.40 8.78 23.85
C GLU A 88 -2.61 9.93 23.21
N GLY A 89 -2.60 9.99 21.89
CA GLY A 89 -1.96 11.05 21.12
C GLY A 89 -0.45 10.91 20.90
N SER A 90 0.19 9.82 21.36
CA SER A 90 1.62 9.59 21.15
C SER A 90 1.89 8.31 20.34
N ILE A 91 2.78 8.39 19.34
CA ILE A 91 3.19 7.22 18.55
C ILE A 91 4.66 7.32 18.18
N SER A 92 5.40 6.22 18.32
CA SER A 92 6.77 6.11 17.83
C SER A 92 6.79 5.87 16.32
N PHE A 93 7.90 6.25 15.67
CA PHE A 93 8.09 6.03 14.23
C PHE A 93 7.87 4.56 13.83
N MET A 94 8.52 3.62 14.52
CA MET A 94 8.44 2.18 14.20
C MET A 94 7.01 1.63 14.35
N ARG A 95 6.27 2.09 15.36
CA ARG A 95 4.87 1.67 15.56
C ARG A 95 3.96 2.23 14.47
N GLY A 96 4.17 3.49 14.06
CA GLY A 96 3.44 4.11 12.96
C GLY A 96 3.73 3.42 11.62
N TRP A 97 4.99 3.13 11.34
CA TRP A 97 5.41 2.41 10.15
C TRP A 97 4.85 0.99 10.09
N ALA A 98 4.99 0.22 11.18
CA ALA A 98 4.43 -1.13 11.28
C ALA A 98 2.90 -1.15 11.09
N TYR A 99 2.20 -0.14 11.63
CA TYR A 99 0.75 0.01 11.43
C TYR A 99 0.40 0.16 9.94
N ILE A 100 1.11 1.04 9.21
CA ILE A 100 0.85 1.26 7.79
C ILE A 100 1.18 0.00 6.98
N CYS A 101 2.32 -0.65 7.25
CA CYS A 101 2.67 -1.90 6.58
C CYS A 101 1.58 -2.98 6.76
N LEU A 102 1.07 -3.14 7.97
CA LEU A 102 -0.01 -4.09 8.25
C LEU A 102 -1.34 -3.68 7.60
N MET A 103 -1.65 -2.37 7.58
CA MET A 103 -2.86 -1.86 6.93
C MET A 103 -2.83 -2.14 5.42
N PHE A 104 -1.70 -1.87 4.75
CA PHE A 104 -1.53 -2.18 3.32
C PHE A 104 -1.50 -3.68 3.06
N PHE A 105 -0.91 -4.48 3.95
CA PHE A 105 -0.93 -5.93 3.85
C PHE A 105 -2.37 -6.49 3.91
N TYR A 106 -3.16 -6.11 4.92
CA TYR A 106 -4.54 -6.59 5.03
C TYR A 106 -5.43 -6.04 3.90
N GLY A 107 -5.25 -4.77 3.54
CA GLY A 107 -5.97 -4.17 2.41
C GLY A 107 -5.60 -4.83 1.09
N GLY A 108 -4.32 -5.08 0.86
CA GLY A 108 -3.80 -5.76 -0.32
C GLY A 108 -4.31 -7.18 -0.48
N LEU A 109 -4.42 -7.94 0.62
CA LEU A 109 -5.00 -9.30 0.59
C LEU A 109 -6.44 -9.31 0.12
N ILE A 110 -7.27 -8.42 0.66
CA ILE A 110 -8.69 -8.32 0.27
C ILE A 110 -8.80 -7.85 -1.17
N PHE A 111 -8.00 -6.85 -1.56
CA PHE A 111 -7.96 -6.34 -2.92
C PHE A 111 -7.50 -7.40 -3.92
N ALA A 112 -6.42 -8.14 -3.62
CA ALA A 112 -5.91 -9.21 -4.48
C ALA A 112 -6.96 -10.31 -4.71
N LEU A 113 -7.75 -10.65 -3.69
CA LEU A 113 -8.85 -11.60 -3.82
C LEU A 113 -9.95 -11.06 -4.75
N ALA A 114 -10.32 -9.79 -4.60
CA ALA A 114 -11.31 -9.14 -5.46
C ALA A 114 -10.81 -9.05 -6.93
N GLN A 115 -9.54 -8.69 -7.13
CA GLN A 115 -8.91 -8.63 -8.44
C GLN A 115 -8.83 -10.01 -9.09
N TYR A 116 -8.45 -11.05 -8.31
CA TYR A 116 -8.47 -12.42 -8.80
C TYR A 116 -9.86 -12.84 -9.28
N ALA A 117 -10.89 -12.55 -8.47
CA ALA A 117 -12.27 -12.87 -8.84
C ALA A 117 -12.71 -12.14 -10.12
N TYR A 118 -12.36 -10.87 -10.26
CA TYR A 118 -12.63 -10.11 -11.48
C TYR A 118 -11.93 -10.73 -12.69
N MET A 119 -10.62 -10.95 -12.62
CA MET A 119 -9.83 -11.49 -13.72
C MET A 119 -10.23 -12.91 -14.12
N ALA A 120 -10.60 -13.77 -13.14
CA ALA A 120 -10.96 -15.15 -13.39
C ALA A 120 -12.37 -15.34 -13.97
N TYR A 121 -13.33 -14.49 -13.56
CA TYR A 121 -14.74 -14.69 -13.87
C TYR A 121 -15.37 -13.62 -14.75
N MET A 122 -14.87 -12.39 -14.71
CA MET A 122 -15.52 -11.25 -15.37
C MET A 122 -14.72 -10.71 -16.56
N ASP A 123 -13.40 -10.66 -16.47
CA ASP A 123 -12.54 -9.96 -17.45
C ASP A 123 -12.50 -10.64 -18.83
N LYS A 124 -12.44 -11.96 -18.87
CA LYS A 124 -12.34 -12.76 -20.12
C LYS A 124 -11.27 -12.26 -21.10
N GLY A 125 -10.19 -11.66 -20.59
CA GLY A 125 -9.10 -11.10 -21.39
C GLY A 125 -9.33 -9.66 -21.89
N TYR A 126 -10.42 -9.01 -21.48
CA TYR A 126 -10.77 -7.65 -21.89
C TYR A 126 -9.67 -6.63 -21.52
N LEU A 127 -9.13 -6.71 -20.30
CA LEU A 127 -8.10 -5.80 -19.82
C LEU A 127 -6.84 -5.85 -20.71
N VAL A 128 -6.31 -7.06 -20.92
CA VAL A 128 -5.08 -7.26 -21.72
C VAL A 128 -5.31 -6.86 -23.17
N MET A 129 -6.45 -7.26 -23.75
CA MET A 129 -6.80 -6.90 -25.13
C MET A 129 -6.93 -5.38 -25.29
N THR A 130 -7.57 -4.70 -24.36
CA THR A 130 -7.78 -3.25 -24.43
C THR A 130 -6.47 -2.49 -24.28
N ILE A 131 -5.60 -2.88 -23.33
CA ILE A 131 -4.27 -2.28 -23.15
C ILE A 131 -3.43 -2.48 -24.43
N THR A 132 -3.42 -3.68 -25.00
CA THR A 132 -2.69 -3.98 -26.25
C THR A 132 -3.19 -3.10 -27.40
N ASN A 133 -4.51 -2.94 -27.55
CA ASN A 133 -5.08 -2.09 -28.57
C ASN A 133 -4.71 -0.60 -28.38
N ILE A 134 -4.73 -0.10 -27.14
CA ILE A 134 -4.34 1.28 -26.84
C ILE A 134 -2.86 1.51 -27.18
N LEU A 135 -1.98 0.58 -26.83
CA LEU A 135 -0.54 0.68 -27.14
C LEU A 135 -0.24 0.57 -28.64
N ALA A 136 -1.10 -0.15 -29.39
CA ALA A 136 -0.98 -0.29 -30.84
C ALA A 136 -1.54 0.91 -31.64
N LEU A 137 -2.19 1.88 -31.01
CA LEU A 137 -2.63 3.11 -31.69
C LEU A 137 -1.42 3.84 -32.29
N PRO A 138 -1.55 4.36 -33.52
CA PRO A 138 -0.43 5.01 -34.22
C PRO A 138 0.28 6.08 -33.41
N GLU A 139 -0.49 6.91 -32.69
CA GLU A 139 0.03 7.97 -31.81
C GLU A 139 0.91 7.41 -30.69
N ASN A 140 0.47 6.35 -30.03
CA ASN A 140 1.21 5.71 -28.93
C ASN A 140 2.39 4.90 -29.45
N ALA A 141 2.23 4.19 -30.55
CA ALA A 141 3.30 3.41 -31.16
C ALA A 141 4.47 4.30 -31.62
N GLU A 142 4.17 5.50 -32.13
CA GLU A 142 5.20 6.46 -32.52
C GLU A 142 5.97 7.00 -31.31
N VAL A 143 5.28 7.35 -30.21
CA VAL A 143 5.90 7.79 -28.97
C VAL A 143 6.78 6.68 -28.38
N ILE A 144 6.29 5.44 -28.33
CA ILE A 144 7.03 4.26 -27.85
C ILE A 144 8.32 4.07 -28.66
N LYS A 145 8.24 4.21 -30.00
CA LYS A 145 9.38 4.12 -30.90
C LYS A 145 10.40 5.26 -30.67
N GLN A 146 9.92 6.49 -30.52
CA GLN A 146 10.77 7.66 -30.24
C GLN A 146 11.52 7.54 -28.92
N LEU A 147 10.91 6.92 -27.89
CA LEU A 147 11.51 6.64 -26.60
C LEU A 147 12.47 5.42 -26.62
N GLY A 148 12.56 4.69 -27.75
CA GLY A 148 13.38 3.47 -27.84
C GLY A 148 12.87 2.31 -26.99
N MET A 149 11.58 2.29 -26.64
CA MET A 149 10.96 1.31 -25.73
C MET A 149 10.16 0.22 -26.46
N ALA A 150 10.25 0.15 -27.80
CA ALA A 150 9.42 -0.77 -28.59
C ALA A 150 9.58 -2.24 -28.20
N ASP A 151 10.83 -2.69 -28.02
CA ASP A 151 11.13 -4.08 -27.62
C ASP A 151 10.62 -4.38 -26.21
N GLN A 152 10.82 -3.46 -25.25
CA GLN A 152 10.38 -3.60 -23.86
C GLN A 152 8.84 -3.65 -23.75
N VAL A 153 8.14 -2.83 -24.54
CA VAL A 153 6.68 -2.82 -24.58
C VAL A 153 6.16 -4.13 -25.20
N SER A 154 6.77 -4.59 -26.29
CA SER A 154 6.43 -5.87 -26.91
C SER A 154 6.60 -7.04 -25.96
N GLU A 155 7.74 -7.13 -25.26
CA GLU A 155 8.00 -8.15 -24.24
C GLU A 155 7.00 -8.07 -23.07
N SER A 156 6.69 -6.87 -22.61
CA SER A 156 5.69 -6.65 -21.55
C SER A 156 4.29 -7.11 -21.95
N ILE A 157 3.89 -6.87 -23.21
CA ILE A 157 2.61 -7.35 -23.75
C ILE A 157 2.58 -8.88 -23.78
N HIS A 158 3.65 -9.52 -24.25
CA HIS A 158 3.75 -10.99 -24.25
C HIS A 158 3.66 -11.57 -22.85
N MET A 159 4.34 -10.96 -21.87
CA MET A 159 4.24 -11.37 -20.47
C MET A 159 2.81 -11.23 -19.95
N LEU A 160 2.15 -10.09 -20.21
CA LEU A 160 0.76 -9.84 -19.80
C LEU A 160 -0.21 -10.88 -20.39
N GLN A 161 -0.05 -11.23 -21.66
CA GLN A 161 -0.89 -12.24 -22.33
C GLN A 161 -0.69 -13.65 -21.77
N ALA A 162 0.50 -13.96 -21.28
CA ALA A 162 0.83 -15.26 -20.68
C ALA A 162 0.42 -15.37 -19.20
N MET A 163 0.10 -14.24 -18.53
CA MET A 163 -0.25 -14.22 -17.11
C MET A 163 -1.61 -14.88 -16.83
N ARG A 164 -1.64 -15.77 -15.85
CA ARG A 164 -2.89 -16.32 -15.31
C ARG A 164 -3.54 -15.31 -14.35
N PRO A 165 -4.85 -15.36 -14.11
CA PRO A 165 -5.53 -14.48 -13.15
C PRO A 165 -4.88 -14.42 -11.77
N ILE A 166 -4.34 -15.54 -11.29
CA ILE A 166 -3.65 -15.62 -9.99
C ILE A 166 -2.32 -14.86 -10.01
N ASP A 167 -1.60 -14.88 -11.14
CA ASP A 167 -0.30 -14.21 -11.28
C ASP A 167 -0.49 -12.68 -11.23
N PHE A 168 -1.57 -12.17 -11.84
CA PHE A 168 -1.98 -10.75 -11.71
C PHE A 168 -2.26 -10.36 -10.25
N ALA A 169 -3.04 -11.17 -9.54
CA ALA A 169 -3.40 -10.90 -8.15
C ALA A 169 -2.17 -10.91 -7.22
N LEU A 170 -1.27 -11.88 -7.39
CA LEU A 170 -0.04 -11.98 -6.60
C LEU A 170 0.94 -10.85 -6.91
N ASN A 171 1.09 -10.48 -8.18
CA ASN A 171 1.94 -9.36 -8.58
C ASN A 171 1.44 -8.05 -7.95
N MET A 172 0.12 -7.80 -8.04
CA MET A 172 -0.49 -6.61 -7.46
C MET A 172 -0.40 -6.60 -5.94
N LEU A 173 -0.60 -7.75 -5.27
CA LEU A 173 -0.40 -7.88 -3.83
C LEU A 173 1.03 -7.49 -3.43
N THR A 174 2.02 -8.01 -4.13
CA THR A 174 3.43 -7.67 -3.88
C THR A 174 3.69 -6.18 -4.08
N THR A 175 3.17 -5.59 -5.15
CA THR A 175 3.29 -4.15 -5.43
C THR A 175 2.66 -3.30 -4.32
N ILE A 176 1.47 -3.68 -3.84
CA ILE A 176 0.78 -2.98 -2.75
C ILE A 176 1.56 -3.07 -1.44
N ILE A 177 2.10 -4.24 -1.11
CA ILE A 177 2.93 -4.42 0.10
C ILE A 177 4.19 -3.56 0.01
N MET A 178 4.91 -3.62 -1.11
CA MET A 178 6.11 -2.79 -1.34
C MET A 178 5.78 -1.30 -1.29
N GLY A 179 4.69 -0.88 -1.95
CA GLY A 179 4.18 0.48 -1.88
C GLY A 179 3.86 0.93 -0.45
N GLY A 180 3.22 0.06 0.34
CA GLY A 180 2.92 0.30 1.75
C GLY A 180 4.17 0.46 2.62
N ILE A 181 5.20 -0.34 2.37
CA ILE A 181 6.49 -0.24 3.06
C ILE A 181 7.16 1.12 2.74
N MET A 182 7.21 1.48 1.45
CA MET A 182 7.83 2.73 1.01
C MET A 182 7.05 3.97 1.45
N LEU A 183 5.75 4.02 1.24
CA LEU A 183 4.88 5.13 1.66
C LEU A 183 4.77 5.23 3.18
N GLY A 184 4.89 4.11 3.87
CA GLY A 184 4.85 4.05 5.33
C GLY A 184 5.96 4.85 5.99
N LEU A 185 7.15 4.93 5.39
CA LEU A 185 8.29 5.66 5.93
C LEU A 185 8.00 7.18 6.08
N PRO A 186 7.68 7.93 5.01
CA PRO A 186 7.40 9.35 5.12
C PRO A 186 6.14 9.63 5.96
N ILE A 187 5.09 8.81 5.83
CA ILE A 187 3.85 9.02 6.59
C ILE A 187 4.11 8.83 8.09
N ALA A 188 4.83 7.77 8.50
CA ALA A 188 5.17 7.53 9.89
C ALA A 188 6.09 8.62 10.45
N ALA A 189 7.02 9.15 9.65
CA ALA A 189 7.90 10.24 10.05
C ALA A 189 7.11 11.54 10.34
N ILE A 190 6.18 11.91 9.46
CA ILE A 190 5.33 13.10 9.61
C ILE A 190 4.37 12.95 10.81
N MET A 191 3.78 11.76 10.99
CA MET A 191 2.76 11.51 12.02
C MET A 191 3.35 11.16 13.41
N ARG A 192 4.67 10.99 13.50
CA ARG A 192 5.37 10.72 14.76
C ARG A 192 5.11 11.83 15.78
N ARG A 193 4.74 11.42 17.00
CA ARG A 193 4.56 12.33 18.13
C ARG A 193 5.00 11.64 19.41
N THR A 194 5.94 12.24 20.13
CA THR A 194 6.55 11.67 21.34
C THR A 194 5.95 12.18 22.65
N ARG A 195 5.09 13.23 22.58
CA ARG A 195 4.42 13.79 23.76
C ARG A 195 2.91 13.52 23.63
N PRO A 196 2.24 13.11 24.73
CA PRO A 196 0.79 12.97 24.75
C PRO A 196 0.11 14.31 24.51
N LEU A 197 -1.16 14.28 24.14
CA LEU A 197 -2.02 15.45 24.11
C LEU A 197 -2.25 15.87 25.57
N SER A 198 -1.85 17.08 25.95
CA SER A 198 -2.16 17.69 27.23
C SER A 198 -3.62 18.12 27.27
#